data_659410b1309c4041de319c6b3703481f
#
_entry.id   659410b1309c4041de319c6b3703481f
#
_cell.length_a   1.000
_cell.length_b   1.000
_cell.length_c   1.000
_cell.angle_alpha   90.00
_cell.angle_beta   90.00
_cell.angle_gamma   90.00
#
_symmetry.space_group_name_H-M   'P 1'
#
loop_
_entity.id
_entity.type
_entity.pdbx_description
1 polymer ?
#
loop_
_entity_poly.entity_id
_entity_poly.type
_entity_poly.pdbx_seq_one_letter_code
_entity_poly.pdbx_strand_id
1 'polypeptide(L)'
;MSKRGLPQKRASESQIVLERAMVTRHYLMTWDLERCVGCQIGPEICPVDAIIHVDAVLENGRMLKKQAVDIDKDKCIFCGECMEMCPVSAIDLTVNGEPENPVIRYDAFPELIESNTFFKDDFDFKRKDFVIDNCPTHVISYDKKEKTMLVDDAHCIRCRQCEVASDGAFQVEQPWKGKVELRREKCVEGCLACADICPTRALHVDEKGELVLADYYCIKCGACMQICPVKADIEEYEVKAENFGVTKIIKHERITNADDLPVYVERWRVAHTPVQSGAWTQALLKVADDKAGMMEIDRKRALKRRDLITALKGGRELTEE
;
A
#
# COMPACT_ATOMS: atom_id res chain seq x y z
N MET A 1 -27.18 -17.17 -6.93
CA MET A 1 -27.37 -15.91 -7.70
C MET A 1 -26.76 -14.78 -6.89
N SER A 2 -25.68 -14.19 -7.38
CA SER A 2 -25.07 -13.00 -6.74
C SER A 2 -26.12 -11.88 -6.71
N LYS A 3 -26.33 -11.26 -5.55
CA LYS A 3 -27.24 -10.09 -5.42
C LYS A 3 -26.55 -8.92 -6.13
N ARG A 4 -26.99 -8.60 -7.34
CA ARG A 4 -26.43 -7.52 -8.16
C ARG A 4 -26.36 -6.22 -7.36
N GLY A 5 -25.20 -5.57 -7.43
CA GLY A 5 -24.94 -4.26 -6.79
C GLY A 5 -24.52 -4.29 -5.33
N LEU A 6 -24.72 -5.37 -4.60
CA LEU A 6 -24.25 -5.50 -3.22
C LEU A 6 -22.81 -6.07 -3.20
N PRO A 7 -21.93 -5.48 -2.40
CA PRO A 7 -20.58 -5.99 -2.24
C PRO A 7 -20.60 -7.33 -1.51
N GLN A 8 -19.73 -8.23 -1.94
CA GLN A 8 -19.52 -9.53 -1.32
C GLN A 8 -18.08 -9.62 -0.82
N LYS A 9 -17.87 -10.37 0.26
CA LYS A 9 -16.56 -10.63 0.82
C LYS A 9 -16.39 -12.12 1.04
N ARG A 10 -15.26 -12.63 0.60
CA ARG A 10 -14.75 -13.96 0.93
C ARG A 10 -13.40 -13.79 1.59
N ALA A 11 -13.16 -14.46 2.69
CA ALA A 11 -11.89 -14.39 3.42
C ALA A 11 -11.40 -15.81 3.70
N SER A 12 -10.10 -16.00 3.55
CA SER A 12 -9.34 -17.17 3.94
C SER A 12 -8.15 -16.75 4.81
N GLU A 13 -7.32 -17.68 5.21
CA GLU A 13 -6.08 -17.36 5.94
C GLU A 13 -5.05 -16.62 5.06
N SER A 14 -5.06 -16.85 3.75
CA SER A 14 -4.11 -16.29 2.80
C SER A 14 -4.61 -15.07 2.03
N GLN A 15 -5.93 -14.85 1.94
CA GLN A 15 -6.46 -13.76 1.14
C GLN A 15 -7.85 -13.27 1.57
N ILE A 16 -8.13 -12.00 1.27
CA ILE A 16 -9.47 -11.41 1.29
C ILE A 16 -9.84 -11.04 -0.14
N VAL A 17 -11.02 -11.47 -0.58
CA VAL A 17 -11.58 -11.13 -1.89
C VAL A 17 -12.86 -10.33 -1.69
N LEU A 18 -12.89 -9.13 -2.25
CA LEU A 18 -14.07 -8.29 -2.34
C LEU A 18 -14.57 -8.27 -3.78
N GLU A 19 -15.86 -8.45 -3.94
CA GLU A 19 -16.50 -8.48 -5.26
C GLU A 19 -17.74 -7.59 -5.28
N ARG A 20 -17.91 -6.80 -6.32
CA ARG A 20 -19.11 -6.01 -6.55
C ARG A 20 -19.50 -6.01 -8.01
N ALA A 21 -20.55 -6.74 -8.35
CA ALA A 21 -21.11 -6.79 -9.70
C ALA A 21 -22.21 -5.73 -9.87
N MET A 22 -21.95 -4.73 -10.70
CA MET A 22 -22.89 -3.70 -11.14
C MET A 22 -23.38 -4.02 -12.56
N VAL A 23 -24.24 -3.17 -13.12
CA VAL A 23 -24.80 -3.40 -14.47
C VAL A 23 -23.71 -3.34 -15.55
N THR A 24 -22.80 -2.38 -15.47
CA THR A 24 -21.76 -2.11 -16.47
C THR A 24 -20.35 -2.38 -15.98
N ARG A 25 -20.18 -2.59 -14.67
CA ARG A 25 -18.86 -2.78 -14.05
C ARG A 25 -18.90 -3.92 -13.07
N HIS A 26 -17.88 -4.75 -13.14
CA HIS A 26 -17.61 -5.82 -12.20
C HIS A 26 -16.26 -5.56 -11.55
N TYR A 27 -16.26 -5.19 -10.28
CA TYR A 27 -15.07 -4.95 -9.48
C TYR A 27 -14.71 -6.23 -8.74
N LEU A 28 -13.45 -6.61 -8.83
CA LEU A 28 -12.88 -7.69 -8.04
C LEU A 28 -11.57 -7.18 -7.43
N MET A 29 -11.53 -7.07 -6.12
CA MET A 29 -10.34 -6.68 -5.36
C MET A 29 -9.86 -7.89 -4.56
N THR A 30 -8.60 -8.25 -4.74
CA THR A 30 -7.94 -9.32 -3.99
C THR A 30 -6.86 -8.73 -3.12
N TRP A 31 -6.88 -9.07 -1.85
CA TRP A 31 -5.88 -8.70 -0.88
C TRP A 31 -5.11 -9.94 -0.44
N ASP A 32 -3.85 -10.02 -0.79
CA ASP A 32 -2.95 -11.10 -0.42
C ASP A 32 -2.45 -10.90 1.02
N LEU A 33 -2.92 -11.72 1.94
CA LEU A 33 -2.56 -11.65 3.35
C LEU A 33 -1.17 -12.25 3.64
N GLU A 34 -0.60 -13.02 2.72
CA GLU A 34 0.77 -13.53 2.87
C GLU A 34 1.78 -12.40 2.58
N ARG A 35 1.50 -11.54 1.61
CA ARG A 35 2.30 -10.34 1.32
C ARG A 35 2.03 -9.21 2.31
N CYS A 36 0.79 -9.03 2.73
CA CYS A 36 0.40 -7.94 3.62
C CYS A 36 1.16 -8.02 4.95
N VAL A 37 1.77 -6.91 5.34
CA VAL A 37 2.54 -6.78 6.60
C VAL A 37 1.83 -5.93 7.64
N GLY A 38 0.58 -5.55 7.42
CA GLY A 38 -0.20 -4.73 8.35
C GLY A 38 0.47 -3.38 8.66
N CYS A 39 0.99 -2.69 7.65
CA CYS A 39 1.80 -1.48 7.80
C CYS A 39 1.04 -0.22 8.24
N GLN A 40 -0.25 -0.29 8.46
CA GLN A 40 -1.17 0.81 8.79
C GLN A 40 -1.46 1.79 7.64
N ILE A 41 -0.71 1.78 6.54
CA ILE A 41 -0.94 2.69 5.40
C ILE A 41 -2.33 2.51 4.81
N GLY A 42 -2.78 1.24 4.64
CA GLY A 42 -4.11 0.95 4.11
C GLY A 42 -5.25 1.57 4.94
N PRO A 43 -5.32 1.35 6.26
CA PRO A 43 -6.27 2.03 7.13
C PRO A 43 -6.20 3.56 7.05
N GLU A 44 -5.01 4.14 7.08
CA GLU A 44 -4.81 5.58 7.08
C GLU A 44 -5.17 6.26 5.75
N ILE A 45 -4.95 5.58 4.62
CA ILE A 45 -5.26 6.14 3.29
C ILE A 45 -6.73 5.94 2.91
N CYS A 46 -7.46 5.01 3.54
CA CYS A 46 -8.81 4.67 3.13
C CYS A 46 -9.78 5.84 3.35
N PRO A 47 -10.35 6.43 2.30
CA PRO A 47 -11.17 7.64 2.40
C PRO A 47 -12.53 7.41 3.08
N VAL A 48 -12.92 6.16 3.27
CA VAL A 48 -14.21 5.75 3.85
C VAL A 48 -14.06 4.88 5.10
N ASP A 49 -12.85 4.80 5.66
CA ASP A 49 -12.54 3.98 6.84
C ASP A 49 -13.04 2.53 6.72
N ALA A 50 -12.87 1.94 5.54
CA ALA A 50 -13.29 0.55 5.28
C ALA A 50 -12.25 -0.47 5.70
N ILE A 51 -11.00 -0.08 5.94
CA ILE A 51 -9.89 -0.99 6.26
C ILE A 51 -9.62 -0.92 7.75
N ILE A 52 -9.60 -2.08 8.38
CA ILE A 52 -9.43 -2.24 9.82
C ILE A 52 -8.11 -2.96 10.06
N HIS A 53 -7.25 -2.40 10.91
CA HIS A 53 -6.01 -3.04 11.33
C HIS A 53 -6.30 -4.17 12.32
N VAL A 54 -5.61 -5.28 12.15
CA VAL A 54 -5.65 -6.45 13.04
C VAL A 54 -4.26 -6.62 13.64
N ASP A 55 -4.17 -6.46 14.95
CA ASP A 55 -2.90 -6.54 15.67
C ASP A 55 -2.22 -7.91 15.57
N ALA A 56 -0.90 -7.89 15.66
CA ALA A 56 -0.09 -9.09 15.76
C ALA A 56 -0.27 -9.77 17.13
N VAL A 57 -0.03 -11.08 17.16
CA VAL A 57 0.14 -11.81 18.42
C VAL A 57 1.61 -12.08 18.63
N LEU A 58 2.14 -11.61 19.75
CA LEU A 58 3.53 -11.80 20.14
C LEU A 58 3.62 -12.77 21.33
N GLU A 59 4.63 -13.62 21.30
CA GLU A 59 4.97 -14.50 22.42
C GLU A 59 6.49 -14.46 22.64
N ASN A 60 6.92 -14.16 23.85
CA ASN A 60 8.35 -14.05 24.21
C ASN A 60 9.18 -13.16 23.27
N GLY A 61 8.60 -12.03 22.80
CA GLY A 61 9.27 -11.11 21.90
C GLY A 61 9.37 -11.57 20.44
N ARG A 62 8.73 -12.69 20.08
CA ARG A 62 8.67 -13.22 18.72
C ARG A 62 7.25 -13.14 18.18
N MET A 63 7.13 -12.99 16.88
CA MET A 63 5.85 -12.96 16.19
C MET A 63 5.25 -14.36 16.07
N LEU A 64 4.16 -14.63 16.82
CA LEU A 64 3.39 -15.86 16.70
C LEU A 64 2.38 -15.78 15.56
N LYS A 65 1.68 -14.65 15.46
CA LYS A 65 0.78 -14.34 14.36
C LYS A 65 1.05 -12.91 13.89
N LYS A 66 1.25 -12.76 12.58
CA LYS A 66 1.52 -11.44 12.04
C LYS A 66 0.28 -10.55 12.09
N GLN A 67 0.51 -9.26 12.18
CA GLN A 67 -0.51 -8.25 11.97
C GLN A 67 -1.06 -8.34 10.54
N ALA A 68 -2.30 -7.94 10.38
CA ALA A 68 -3.01 -8.02 9.11
C ALA A 68 -4.02 -6.87 8.98
N VAL A 69 -4.88 -6.97 8.00
CA VAL A 69 -6.03 -6.08 7.84
C VAL A 69 -7.30 -6.89 7.67
N ASP A 70 -8.41 -6.28 8.03
CA ASP A 70 -9.74 -6.70 7.61
C ASP A 70 -10.45 -5.57 6.87
N ILE A 71 -11.47 -5.88 6.08
CA ILE A 71 -12.14 -4.91 5.21
C ILE A 71 -13.64 -4.99 5.39
N ASP A 72 -14.24 -3.85 5.73
CA ASP A 72 -15.67 -3.67 5.72
C ASP A 72 -16.16 -3.53 4.26
N LYS A 73 -16.77 -4.60 3.75
CA LYS A 73 -17.24 -4.67 2.37
C LYS A 73 -18.33 -3.65 2.05
N ASP A 74 -19.13 -3.25 3.06
CA ASP A 74 -20.26 -2.34 2.87
C ASP A 74 -19.79 -0.88 2.79
N LYS A 75 -18.63 -0.56 3.37
CA LYS A 75 -17.98 0.75 3.23
C LYS A 75 -17.10 0.85 2.01
N CYS A 76 -16.44 -0.24 1.58
CA CYS A 76 -15.48 -0.21 0.49
C CYS A 76 -16.10 0.27 -0.82
N ILE A 77 -15.50 1.29 -1.44
CA ILE A 77 -15.95 1.90 -2.69
C ILE A 77 -15.12 1.51 -3.92
N PHE A 78 -14.16 0.60 -3.74
CA PHE A 78 -13.27 0.10 -4.81
C PHE A 78 -12.51 1.22 -5.55
N CYS A 79 -12.04 2.23 -4.82
CA CYS A 79 -11.31 3.36 -5.40
C CYS A 79 -9.89 3.02 -5.88
N GLY A 80 -9.22 2.08 -5.20
CA GLY A 80 -7.86 1.67 -5.52
C GLY A 80 -6.74 2.47 -4.82
N GLU A 81 -7.06 3.43 -3.93
CA GLU A 81 -6.02 4.20 -3.21
C GLU A 81 -5.13 3.30 -2.35
N CYS A 82 -5.71 2.33 -1.66
CA CYS A 82 -4.97 1.37 -0.85
C CYS A 82 -4.02 0.49 -1.69
N MET A 83 -4.41 0.14 -2.92
CA MET A 83 -3.57 -0.59 -3.87
C MET A 83 -2.37 0.26 -4.28
N GLU A 84 -2.61 1.52 -4.67
CA GLU A 84 -1.55 2.42 -5.13
C GLU A 84 -0.52 2.72 -4.05
N MET A 85 -0.98 2.84 -2.81
CA MET A 85 -0.12 3.16 -1.67
C MET A 85 0.44 1.93 -0.95
N CYS A 86 0.19 0.72 -1.46
CA CYS A 86 0.68 -0.50 -0.83
C CYS A 86 2.18 -0.71 -1.06
N PRO A 87 3.04 -0.62 -0.01
CA PRO A 87 4.48 -0.76 -0.19
C PRO A 87 4.94 -2.19 -0.47
N VAL A 88 4.04 -3.17 -0.27
CA VAL A 88 4.33 -4.60 -0.46
C VAL A 88 3.53 -5.21 -1.61
N SER A 89 2.84 -4.38 -2.41
CA SER A 89 2.04 -4.81 -3.58
C SER A 89 1.14 -6.01 -3.28
N ALA A 90 0.42 -5.92 -2.14
CA ALA A 90 -0.43 -7.00 -1.65
C ALA A 90 -1.88 -6.90 -2.15
N ILE A 91 -2.20 -5.95 -3.02
CA ILE A 91 -3.58 -5.66 -3.42
C ILE A 91 -3.68 -5.61 -4.93
N ASP A 92 -4.57 -6.40 -5.49
CA ASP A 92 -4.93 -6.39 -6.89
C ASP A 92 -6.37 -5.94 -7.06
N LEU A 93 -6.64 -5.12 -8.07
CA LEU A 93 -7.97 -4.68 -8.44
C LEU A 93 -8.19 -4.86 -9.94
N THR A 94 -9.27 -5.54 -10.29
CA THR A 94 -9.71 -5.65 -11.68
C THR A 94 -11.10 -5.04 -11.85
N VAL A 95 -11.32 -4.46 -13.01
CA VAL A 95 -12.62 -3.96 -13.44
C VAL A 95 -12.98 -4.65 -14.74
N ASN A 96 -14.09 -5.40 -14.74
CA ASN A 96 -14.51 -6.22 -15.87
C ASN A 96 -13.48 -7.29 -16.31
N GLY A 97 -12.65 -7.75 -15.35
CA GLY A 97 -11.62 -8.76 -15.59
C GLY A 97 -10.26 -8.20 -16.01
N GLU A 98 -10.16 -6.89 -16.26
CA GLU A 98 -8.90 -6.24 -16.64
C GLU A 98 -8.29 -5.51 -15.41
N PRO A 99 -6.97 -5.55 -15.23
CA PRO A 99 -6.30 -4.77 -14.18
C PRO A 99 -6.61 -3.28 -14.35
N GLU A 100 -7.20 -2.66 -13.36
CA GLU A 100 -7.55 -1.24 -13.40
C GLU A 100 -7.49 -0.64 -12.00
N ASN A 101 -6.79 0.49 -11.87
CA ASN A 101 -6.86 1.33 -10.68
C ASN A 101 -7.74 2.56 -10.97
N PRO A 102 -8.96 2.66 -10.42
CA PRO A 102 -9.87 3.77 -10.74
C PRO A 102 -9.33 5.15 -10.39
N VAL A 103 -8.63 5.33 -9.25
CA VAL A 103 -8.10 6.66 -8.90
C VAL A 103 -7.00 7.11 -9.85
N ILE A 104 -6.22 6.19 -10.41
CA ILE A 104 -5.21 6.50 -11.43
C ILE A 104 -5.87 6.73 -12.78
N ARG A 105 -6.76 5.84 -13.20
CA ARG A 105 -7.47 5.97 -14.48
C ARG A 105 -8.17 7.32 -14.64
N TYR A 106 -8.76 7.82 -13.56
CA TYR A 106 -9.47 9.09 -13.56
C TYR A 106 -8.60 10.28 -13.13
N ASP A 107 -7.28 10.07 -13.01
CA ASP A 107 -6.31 11.10 -12.64
C ASP A 107 -6.72 11.85 -11.35
N ALA A 108 -7.22 11.08 -10.41
CA ALA A 108 -7.79 11.55 -9.15
C ALA A 108 -6.83 11.37 -7.97
N PHE A 109 -5.63 10.91 -8.24
CA PHE A 109 -4.56 10.74 -7.27
C PHE A 109 -3.42 11.72 -7.60
N PRO A 110 -2.68 12.23 -6.61
CA PRO A 110 -1.49 13.02 -6.88
C PRO A 110 -0.49 12.27 -7.74
N GLU A 111 0.30 13.01 -8.50
CA GLU A 111 1.36 12.44 -9.31
C GLU A 111 2.37 11.70 -8.44
N LEU A 112 2.54 10.42 -8.72
CA LEU A 112 3.40 9.54 -7.95
C LEU A 112 4.84 9.63 -8.43
N ILE A 113 5.78 9.40 -7.51
CA ILE A 113 7.17 9.18 -7.88
C ILE A 113 7.25 7.89 -8.70
N GLU A 114 7.78 8.00 -9.91
CA GLU A 114 8.04 6.82 -10.73
C GLU A 114 8.98 5.87 -10.02
N SER A 115 8.70 4.59 -10.15
CA SER A 115 9.51 3.55 -9.55
C SER A 115 9.51 2.31 -10.42
N ASN A 116 10.69 1.93 -10.87
CA ASN A 116 10.88 0.80 -11.75
C ASN A 116 11.97 -0.11 -11.20
N THR A 117 11.89 -1.38 -11.54
CA THR A 117 12.99 -2.33 -11.40
C THR A 117 13.33 -2.84 -12.77
N PHE A 118 14.51 -2.57 -13.25
CA PHE A 118 14.93 -2.98 -14.57
C PHE A 118 16.27 -3.71 -14.54
N PHE A 119 16.44 -4.59 -15.51
CA PHE A 119 17.60 -5.39 -15.71
C PHE A 119 18.46 -4.81 -16.84
N LYS A 120 19.78 -4.73 -16.63
CA LYS A 120 20.77 -4.40 -17.64
C LYS A 120 21.39 -5.67 -18.21
N ASP A 121 21.79 -5.64 -19.48
CA ASP A 121 22.32 -6.80 -20.17
C ASP A 121 23.72 -7.25 -19.68
N ASP A 122 24.42 -6.43 -18.93
CA ASP A 122 25.76 -6.75 -18.39
C ASP A 122 25.65 -7.53 -17.07
N PHE A 123 25.44 -8.85 -17.18
CA PHE A 123 25.26 -9.73 -16.04
C PHE A 123 25.90 -11.12 -16.25
N ASP A 124 26.58 -11.62 -15.21
CA ASP A 124 27.02 -13.01 -15.18
C ASP A 124 25.87 -13.96 -14.86
N PHE A 125 25.28 -14.57 -15.89
CA PHE A 125 24.15 -15.49 -15.75
C PHE A 125 24.45 -16.77 -14.95
N LYS A 126 25.69 -17.04 -14.57
CA LYS A 126 25.99 -18.09 -13.59
C LYS A 126 25.42 -17.77 -12.20
N ARG A 127 25.22 -16.52 -11.92
CA ARG A 127 24.64 -16.03 -10.63
C ARG A 127 23.13 -15.85 -10.66
N LYS A 128 22.45 -16.20 -11.75
CA LYS A 128 21.01 -15.96 -11.88
C LYS A 128 20.17 -16.57 -10.76
N ASP A 129 20.48 -17.81 -10.37
CA ASP A 129 19.74 -18.51 -9.32
C ASP A 129 19.93 -17.81 -7.97
N PHE A 130 21.14 -17.34 -7.68
CA PHE A 130 21.42 -16.54 -6.48
C PHE A 130 20.58 -15.25 -6.43
N VAL A 131 20.42 -14.54 -7.56
CA VAL A 131 19.60 -13.33 -7.64
C VAL A 131 18.11 -13.66 -7.45
N ILE A 132 17.63 -14.75 -8.06
CA ILE A 132 16.25 -15.22 -7.95
C ILE A 132 15.92 -15.57 -6.49
N ASP A 133 16.81 -16.35 -5.84
CA ASP A 133 16.62 -16.81 -4.46
C ASP A 133 16.67 -15.67 -3.42
N ASN A 134 17.42 -14.60 -3.72
CA ASN A 134 17.47 -13.42 -2.87
C ASN A 134 16.26 -12.48 -3.00
N CYS A 135 15.39 -12.71 -3.99
CA CYS A 135 14.18 -11.91 -4.12
C CYS A 135 13.13 -12.29 -3.06
N PRO A 136 12.81 -11.43 -2.09
CA PRO A 136 11.91 -11.79 -1.00
C PRO A 136 10.44 -11.98 -1.43
N THR A 137 10.07 -11.51 -2.61
CA THR A 137 8.72 -11.65 -3.19
C THR A 137 8.68 -12.60 -4.37
N HIS A 138 9.82 -13.21 -4.74
CA HIS A 138 9.94 -14.19 -5.83
C HIS A 138 9.41 -13.69 -7.19
N VAL A 139 9.55 -12.38 -7.46
CA VAL A 139 9.08 -11.73 -8.69
C VAL A 139 10.11 -11.73 -9.81
N ILE A 140 11.30 -12.29 -9.56
CA ILE A 140 12.38 -12.38 -10.56
C ILE A 140 12.41 -13.79 -11.13
N SER A 141 12.48 -13.87 -12.44
CA SER A 141 12.57 -15.13 -13.17
C SER A 141 13.57 -15.03 -14.32
N TYR A 142 13.96 -16.17 -14.88
CA TYR A 142 14.84 -16.25 -16.03
C TYR A 142 14.11 -16.81 -17.25
N ASP A 143 14.05 -16.01 -18.32
CA ASP A 143 13.54 -16.49 -19.60
C ASP A 143 14.63 -17.23 -20.38
N LYS A 144 14.43 -18.54 -20.57
CA LYS A 144 15.38 -19.40 -21.28
C LYS A 144 15.40 -19.14 -22.79
N LYS A 145 14.33 -18.60 -23.38
CA LYS A 145 14.22 -18.33 -24.81
C LYS A 145 14.97 -17.05 -25.16
N GLU A 146 14.65 -15.99 -24.46
CA GLU A 146 15.23 -14.66 -24.67
C GLU A 146 16.59 -14.51 -23.94
N LYS A 147 16.97 -15.51 -23.10
CA LYS A 147 18.18 -15.50 -22.29
C LYS A 147 18.35 -14.21 -21.44
N THR A 148 17.28 -13.73 -20.89
CA THR A 148 17.23 -12.52 -20.07
C THR A 148 16.54 -12.76 -18.73
N MET A 149 16.77 -11.85 -17.79
CA MET A 149 16.04 -11.84 -16.52
C MET A 149 14.76 -11.03 -16.69
N LEU A 150 13.68 -11.52 -16.10
CA LEU A 150 12.38 -10.87 -16.09
C LEU A 150 12.00 -10.47 -14.66
N VAL A 151 11.32 -9.36 -14.52
CA VAL A 151 10.75 -8.87 -13.25
C VAL A 151 9.25 -8.70 -13.41
N ASP A 152 8.47 -9.32 -12.51
CA ASP A 152 7.07 -8.95 -12.34
C ASP A 152 7.02 -7.62 -11.57
N ASP A 153 6.97 -6.54 -12.33
CA ASP A 153 7.06 -5.18 -11.81
C ASP A 153 5.84 -4.80 -10.96
N ALA A 154 4.68 -5.37 -11.26
CA ALA A 154 3.43 -5.13 -10.51
C ALA A 154 3.53 -5.59 -9.05
N HIS A 155 4.28 -6.66 -8.79
CA HIS A 155 4.45 -7.23 -7.46
C HIS A 155 5.83 -6.98 -6.85
N CYS A 156 6.67 -6.20 -7.53
CA CYS A 156 7.99 -5.82 -7.02
C CYS A 156 7.88 -4.76 -5.92
N ILE A 157 8.46 -5.05 -4.74
CA ILE A 157 8.45 -4.16 -3.58
C ILE A 157 9.62 -3.16 -3.55
N ARG A 158 10.43 -3.10 -4.59
CA ARG A 158 11.56 -2.17 -4.73
C ARG A 158 12.58 -2.22 -3.60
N CYS A 159 12.86 -3.40 -3.05
CA CYS A 159 13.71 -3.59 -1.86
C CYS A 159 15.23 -3.53 -2.15
N ARG A 160 15.67 -3.46 -3.41
CA ARG A 160 17.09 -3.45 -3.82
C ARG A 160 17.90 -4.73 -3.52
N GLN A 161 17.27 -5.81 -3.08
CA GLN A 161 18.00 -7.06 -2.85
C GLN A 161 18.64 -7.60 -4.13
N CYS A 162 17.91 -7.53 -5.26
CA CYS A 162 18.41 -7.94 -6.57
C CYS A 162 19.57 -7.07 -7.06
N GLU A 163 19.55 -5.78 -6.77
CA GLU A 163 20.62 -4.85 -7.16
C GLU A 163 21.96 -5.25 -6.52
N VAL A 164 21.94 -5.57 -5.22
CA VAL A 164 23.13 -6.03 -4.50
C VAL A 164 23.52 -7.46 -4.92
N ALA A 165 22.56 -8.37 -5.05
CA ALA A 165 22.83 -9.76 -5.43
C ALA A 165 23.41 -9.89 -6.85
N SER A 166 23.13 -8.93 -7.73
CA SER A 166 23.61 -8.90 -9.12
C SER A 166 24.81 -8.00 -9.37
N ASP A 167 25.41 -7.43 -8.30
CA ASP A 167 26.47 -6.42 -8.41
C ASP A 167 26.10 -5.22 -9.31
N GLY A 168 24.83 -4.78 -9.23
CA GLY A 168 24.32 -3.61 -9.95
C GLY A 168 23.79 -3.89 -11.37
N ALA A 169 23.68 -5.16 -11.80
CA ALA A 169 23.04 -5.49 -13.06
C ALA A 169 21.53 -5.23 -13.03
N PHE A 170 20.88 -5.39 -11.88
CA PHE A 170 19.57 -4.83 -11.63
C PHE A 170 19.70 -3.41 -11.09
N GLN A 171 18.77 -2.53 -11.48
CA GLN A 171 18.64 -1.19 -10.93
C GLN A 171 17.22 -1.00 -10.39
N VAL A 172 17.12 -0.41 -9.21
CA VAL A 172 15.86 -0.26 -8.50
C VAL A 172 15.64 1.20 -8.09
N GLU A 173 14.58 1.78 -8.61
CA GLU A 173 14.09 3.09 -8.20
C GLU A 173 13.05 2.90 -7.09
N GLN A 174 13.41 3.32 -5.87
CA GLN A 174 12.48 3.23 -4.74
C GLN A 174 11.47 4.38 -4.77
N PRO A 175 10.15 4.08 -4.68
CA PRO A 175 9.12 5.12 -4.68
C PRO A 175 9.03 5.85 -3.34
N TRP A 176 9.54 5.23 -2.27
CA TRP A 176 9.45 5.74 -0.92
C TRP A 176 10.75 6.42 -0.49
N LYS A 177 10.64 7.69 -0.12
CA LYS A 177 11.75 8.45 0.46
C LYS A 177 11.53 8.61 1.97
N GLY A 178 12.59 8.69 2.73
CA GLY A 178 12.51 8.88 4.18
C GLY A 178 13.69 8.26 4.91
N LYS A 179 13.69 8.43 6.22
CA LYS A 179 14.71 7.91 7.13
C LYS A 179 14.06 7.05 8.20
N VAL A 180 14.66 5.93 8.50
CA VAL A 180 14.27 5.06 9.62
C VAL A 180 15.36 5.10 10.68
N GLU A 181 14.97 5.27 11.91
CA GLU A 181 15.86 5.23 13.07
C GLU A 181 15.50 4.04 13.95
N LEU A 182 16.50 3.28 14.34
CA LEU A 182 16.37 2.17 15.30
C LEU A 182 16.88 2.61 16.66
N ARG A 183 16.00 2.71 17.65
CA ARG A 183 16.28 3.13 19.03
C ARG A 183 16.38 1.91 19.95
N ARG A 184 17.52 1.23 19.91
CA ARG A 184 17.73 -0.04 20.64
C ARG A 184 17.63 0.11 22.15
N GLU A 185 17.92 1.27 22.68
CA GLU A 185 17.82 1.58 24.11
C GLU A 185 16.39 1.47 24.67
N LYS A 186 15.40 1.51 23.77
CA LYS A 186 13.98 1.31 24.11
C LYS A 186 13.51 -0.14 23.94
N CYS A 187 14.37 -1.02 23.43
CA CYS A 187 13.98 -2.37 23.06
C CYS A 187 13.77 -3.24 24.31
N VAL A 188 12.70 -4.02 24.30
CA VAL A 188 12.51 -5.08 25.31
C VAL A 188 13.56 -6.15 25.06
N GLU A 189 14.20 -6.62 26.13
CA GLU A 189 15.24 -7.66 26.06
C GLU A 189 14.72 -8.91 25.34
N GLY A 190 15.48 -9.41 24.37
CA GLY A 190 15.15 -10.60 23.57
C GLY A 190 14.05 -10.41 22.51
N CYS A 191 13.46 -9.21 22.38
CA CYS A 191 12.41 -8.96 21.39
C CYS A 191 12.98 -8.81 19.98
N LEU A 192 12.45 -9.58 19.02
CA LEU A 192 12.82 -9.58 17.60
C LEU A 192 11.59 -9.42 16.66
N ALA A 193 10.43 -9.04 17.18
CA ALA A 193 9.19 -8.95 16.43
C ALA A 193 9.30 -8.07 15.18
N CYS A 194 10.05 -6.97 15.23
CA CYS A 194 10.27 -6.08 14.09
C CYS A 194 11.16 -6.71 13.00
N ALA A 195 12.07 -7.62 13.34
CA ALA A 195 12.82 -8.41 12.37
C ALA A 195 11.92 -9.50 11.75
N ASP A 196 11.07 -10.14 12.55
CA ASP A 196 10.16 -11.18 12.08
C ASP A 196 9.15 -10.67 11.03
N ILE A 197 8.66 -9.42 11.17
CA ILE A 197 7.68 -8.82 10.23
C ILE A 197 8.32 -8.15 9.02
N CYS A 198 9.62 -7.88 9.03
CA CYS A 198 10.26 -7.07 7.99
C CYS A 198 10.26 -7.78 6.63
N PRO A 199 9.52 -7.30 5.61
CA PRO A 199 9.37 -7.99 4.33
C PRO A 199 10.65 -8.02 3.51
N THR A 200 11.58 -7.11 3.78
CA THR A 200 12.83 -6.97 3.05
C THR A 200 14.04 -7.45 3.84
N ARG A 201 13.83 -7.94 5.08
CA ARG A 201 14.91 -8.26 6.02
C ARG A 201 15.87 -7.09 6.28
N ALA A 202 15.42 -5.85 6.05
CA ALA A 202 16.18 -4.67 6.41
C ALA A 202 16.46 -4.61 7.92
N LEU A 203 15.50 -5.03 8.72
CA LEU A 203 15.70 -5.33 10.14
C LEU A 203 16.02 -6.83 10.28
N HIS A 204 17.18 -7.14 10.82
CA HIS A 204 17.65 -8.50 10.99
C HIS A 204 18.57 -8.61 12.21
N VAL A 205 18.88 -9.83 12.59
CA VAL A 205 19.88 -10.12 13.64
C VAL A 205 21.22 -10.37 12.96
N ASP A 206 22.25 -9.65 13.39
CA ASP A 206 23.60 -9.81 12.88
C ASP A 206 24.31 -11.06 13.44
N GLU A 207 25.56 -11.31 13.02
CA GLU A 207 26.37 -12.43 13.49
C GLU A 207 26.69 -12.39 15.00
N LYS A 208 26.53 -11.22 15.64
CA LYS A 208 26.74 -11.02 17.08
C LYS A 208 25.46 -11.25 17.89
N GLY A 209 24.34 -11.56 17.22
CA GLY A 209 23.02 -11.70 17.84
C GLY A 209 22.32 -10.36 18.11
N GLU A 210 22.79 -9.27 17.51
CA GLU A 210 22.24 -7.95 17.72
C GLU A 210 21.26 -7.54 16.61
N LEU A 211 20.14 -6.93 17.00
CA LEU A 211 19.17 -6.36 16.05
C LEU A 211 19.80 -5.14 15.36
N VAL A 212 19.89 -5.20 14.03
CA VAL A 212 20.45 -4.14 13.18
C VAL A 212 19.51 -3.73 12.07
N LEU A 213 19.68 -2.51 11.56
CA LEU A 213 18.93 -1.97 10.43
C LEU A 213 19.87 -1.73 9.25
N ALA A 214 19.64 -2.45 8.16
CA ALA A 214 20.22 -2.17 6.85
C ALA A 214 19.28 -1.24 6.06
N ASP A 215 19.38 0.07 6.28
CA ASP A 215 18.45 1.07 5.72
C ASP A 215 18.38 1.04 4.19
N TYR A 216 19.44 0.58 3.52
CA TYR A 216 19.49 0.43 2.07
C TYR A 216 18.37 -0.47 1.51
N TYR A 217 18.00 -1.53 2.25
CA TYR A 217 16.93 -2.45 1.85
C TYR A 217 15.56 -2.05 2.37
N CYS A 218 15.48 -1.00 3.18
CA CYS A 218 14.23 -0.58 3.80
C CYS A 218 13.31 0.11 2.79
N ILE A 219 12.10 -0.41 2.64
CA ILE A 219 11.04 0.17 1.80
C ILE A 219 10.15 1.16 2.57
N LYS A 220 10.51 1.53 3.78
CA LYS A 220 9.81 2.51 4.63
C LYS A 220 8.34 2.16 4.92
N CYS A 221 7.94 0.88 4.90
CA CYS A 221 6.55 0.45 5.04
C CYS A 221 5.93 0.69 6.43
N GLY A 222 6.72 0.84 7.49
CA GLY A 222 6.21 1.07 8.84
C GLY A 222 5.70 -0.16 9.61
N ALA A 223 5.74 -1.37 9.04
CA ALA A 223 5.26 -2.57 9.71
C ALA A 223 5.97 -2.84 11.06
N CYS A 224 7.27 -2.54 11.13
CA CYS A 224 8.07 -2.65 12.35
C CYS A 224 7.61 -1.71 13.47
N MET A 225 7.04 -0.56 13.13
CA MET A 225 6.45 0.37 14.12
C MET A 225 5.16 -0.20 14.68
N GLN A 226 4.34 -0.81 13.83
CA GLN A 226 3.02 -1.34 14.22
C GLN A 226 3.14 -2.59 15.11
N ILE A 227 4.08 -3.47 14.81
CA ILE A 227 4.27 -4.70 15.61
C ILE A 227 5.00 -4.45 16.94
N CYS A 228 5.67 -3.31 17.11
CA CYS A 228 6.49 -3.03 18.27
C CYS A 228 5.64 -3.02 19.56
N PRO A 229 5.98 -3.83 20.58
CA PRO A 229 5.25 -3.81 21.85
C PRO A 229 5.49 -2.53 22.66
N VAL A 230 6.60 -1.84 22.38
CA VAL A 230 6.93 -0.54 23.00
C VAL A 230 6.24 0.56 22.20
N LYS A 231 4.92 0.53 22.16
CA LYS A 231 4.10 1.66 21.68
C LYS A 231 4.05 2.67 22.83
N ALA A 232 4.20 3.96 22.53
CA ALA A 232 3.97 4.97 23.55
C ALA A 232 2.54 4.81 24.10
N ASP A 233 2.38 4.92 25.43
CA ASP A 233 1.06 4.99 26.03
C ASP A 233 0.30 6.15 25.41
N ILE A 234 -0.72 5.83 24.62
CA ILE A 234 -1.51 6.80 23.88
C ILE A 234 -2.61 7.28 24.82
N GLU A 235 -2.27 8.10 25.80
CA GLU A 235 -3.27 8.79 26.61
C GLU A 235 -3.56 10.24 26.16
N GLU A 236 -2.83 10.80 25.21
CA GLU A 236 -3.06 12.13 24.69
C GLU A 236 -3.00 12.22 23.17
N TYR A 237 -3.97 12.87 22.58
CA TYR A 237 -4.31 13.06 21.16
C TYR A 237 -3.26 13.79 20.30
N GLU A 238 -2.07 14.01 20.80
CA GLU A 238 -0.94 14.49 20.01
C GLU A 238 0.10 13.38 19.83
N VAL A 239 -0.18 12.44 18.94
CA VAL A 239 0.82 11.49 18.47
C VAL A 239 1.83 12.25 17.62
N LYS A 240 2.77 12.91 18.25
CA LYS A 240 3.99 13.35 17.57
C LYS A 240 4.69 12.09 17.11
N ALA A 241 5.00 12.00 15.82
CA ALA A 241 5.77 10.89 15.21
C ALA A 241 7.08 10.56 15.97
N GLU A 242 7.44 11.38 16.94
CA GLU A 242 8.62 11.29 17.80
C GLU A 242 8.55 10.14 18.82
N ASN A 243 7.37 9.62 19.15
CA ASN A 243 7.18 8.70 20.29
C ASN A 243 6.81 7.27 19.91
N PHE A 244 6.71 6.93 18.62
CA PHE A 244 6.40 5.57 18.21
C PHE A 244 7.59 4.62 18.40
N GLY A 245 7.42 3.60 19.23
CA GLY A 245 8.20 2.39 19.33
C GLY A 245 9.73 2.49 19.23
N VAL A 246 10.33 1.37 18.92
CA VAL A 246 11.78 1.23 18.68
C VAL A 246 12.19 1.77 17.31
N THR A 247 11.37 1.59 16.30
CA THR A 247 11.62 2.15 14.97
C THR A 247 10.78 3.41 14.73
N LYS A 248 11.36 4.37 14.04
CA LYS A 248 10.72 5.63 13.68
C LYS A 248 10.96 5.92 12.20
N ILE A 249 9.89 6.18 11.45
CA ILE A 249 9.97 6.68 10.09
C ILE A 249 9.78 8.19 10.15
N ILE A 250 10.82 8.94 9.77
CA ILE A 250 10.82 10.40 9.88
C ILE A 250 10.04 11.02 8.73
N LYS A 251 10.17 10.45 7.54
CA LYS A 251 9.48 10.94 6.36
C LYS A 251 9.12 9.77 5.44
N HIS A 252 7.91 9.81 4.90
CA HIS A 252 7.36 8.76 4.06
C HIS A 252 6.67 9.40 2.86
N GLU A 253 7.36 9.44 1.70
CA GLU A 253 6.90 10.15 0.52
C GLU A 253 6.85 9.23 -0.70
N ARG A 254 5.81 9.37 -1.49
CA ARG A 254 5.63 8.68 -2.78
C ARG A 254 5.03 9.61 -3.86
N ILE A 255 5.22 10.90 -3.77
CA ILE A 255 4.71 11.86 -4.75
C ILE A 255 5.81 12.77 -5.28
N THR A 256 5.65 13.24 -6.53
CA THR A 256 6.66 14.06 -7.21
C THR A 256 6.85 15.43 -6.58
N ASN A 257 5.76 16.06 -6.11
CA ASN A 257 5.78 17.37 -5.46
C ASN A 257 5.87 17.26 -3.94
N ALA A 258 6.85 16.52 -3.45
CA ALA A 258 7.02 16.24 -2.04
C ALA A 258 7.23 17.48 -1.16
N ASP A 259 7.75 18.57 -1.72
CA ASP A 259 7.96 19.83 -1.01
C ASP A 259 6.64 20.56 -0.69
N ASP A 260 5.63 20.42 -1.57
CA ASP A 260 4.32 21.01 -1.40
C ASP A 260 3.39 20.17 -0.52
N LEU A 261 3.63 18.85 -0.48
CA LEU A 261 2.85 17.88 0.27
C LEU A 261 3.78 16.90 1.00
N PRO A 262 4.37 17.27 2.15
CA PRO A 262 5.09 16.32 2.97
C PRO A 262 4.15 15.19 3.34
N VAL A 263 4.46 14.01 2.85
CA VAL A 263 3.61 12.83 2.98
C VAL A 263 3.91 12.14 4.29
N TYR A 264 3.29 12.60 5.33
CA TYR A 264 2.91 11.75 6.43
C TYR A 264 1.65 10.99 5.99
N VAL A 265 1.54 9.75 6.36
CA VAL A 265 0.35 8.94 6.10
C VAL A 265 -0.92 9.67 6.54
N GLU A 266 -0.89 10.39 7.66
CA GLU A 266 -1.98 11.24 8.15
C GLU A 266 -2.45 12.32 7.16
N ARG A 267 -1.52 12.96 6.45
CA ARG A 267 -1.88 13.95 5.43
C ARG A 267 -2.58 13.33 4.24
N TRP A 268 -2.19 12.13 3.86
CA TRP A 268 -2.86 11.37 2.83
C TRP A 268 -4.31 11.10 3.20
N ARG A 269 -4.56 10.65 4.42
CA ARG A 269 -5.91 10.43 4.94
C ARG A 269 -6.76 11.69 4.87
N VAL A 270 -6.26 12.82 5.40
CA VAL A 270 -6.96 14.10 5.38
C VAL A 270 -7.20 14.59 3.96
N ALA A 271 -6.21 14.46 3.08
CA ALA A 271 -6.33 14.86 1.67
C ALA A 271 -7.34 14.01 0.89
N HIS A 272 -7.59 12.77 1.30
CA HIS A 272 -8.35 11.78 0.54
C HIS A 272 -9.72 11.42 1.14
N THR A 273 -10.19 12.16 2.15
CA THR A 273 -11.59 12.00 2.58
C THR A 273 -12.55 12.44 1.46
N PRO A 274 -13.64 11.71 1.20
CA PRO A 274 -14.52 11.97 0.06
C PRO A 274 -15.06 13.39 -0.04
N VAL A 275 -15.27 14.05 1.09
CA VAL A 275 -15.83 15.41 1.18
C VAL A 275 -14.75 16.49 1.04
N GLN A 276 -13.50 16.19 1.40
CA GLN A 276 -12.40 17.17 1.50
C GLN A 276 -11.33 16.99 0.42
N SER A 277 -11.28 15.82 -0.18
CA SER A 277 -10.23 15.43 -1.13
C SER A 277 -10.44 16.03 -2.52
N GLY A 278 -9.44 16.73 -3.04
CA GLY A 278 -9.38 17.14 -4.44
C GLY A 278 -9.38 15.95 -5.40
N ALA A 279 -8.70 14.86 -5.05
CA ALA A 279 -8.63 13.64 -5.82
C ALA A 279 -10.01 13.02 -6.03
N TRP A 280 -10.80 12.85 -4.97
CA TRP A 280 -12.19 12.35 -5.08
C TRP A 280 -13.09 13.27 -5.89
N THR A 281 -12.94 14.58 -5.72
CA THR A 281 -13.69 15.54 -6.55
C THR A 281 -13.35 15.38 -8.02
N GLN A 282 -12.07 15.24 -8.35
CA GLN A 282 -11.64 15.02 -9.74
C GLN A 282 -12.13 13.68 -10.28
N ALA A 283 -12.03 12.59 -9.50
CA ALA A 283 -12.55 11.29 -9.90
C ALA A 283 -14.04 11.35 -10.23
N LEU A 284 -14.85 11.98 -9.38
CA LEU A 284 -16.29 12.13 -9.62
C LEU A 284 -16.60 13.02 -10.82
N LEU A 285 -15.84 14.10 -11.03
CA LEU A 285 -16.00 14.96 -12.18
C LEU A 285 -15.67 14.22 -13.48
N LYS A 286 -14.54 13.50 -13.53
CA LYS A 286 -14.15 12.72 -14.71
C LYS A 286 -15.14 11.60 -15.01
N VAL A 287 -15.60 10.86 -14.00
CA VAL A 287 -16.67 9.85 -14.17
C VAL A 287 -17.95 10.48 -14.71
N ALA A 288 -18.29 11.72 -14.28
CA ALA A 288 -19.46 12.43 -14.77
C ALA A 288 -19.32 12.89 -16.22
N ASP A 289 -18.08 13.24 -16.63
CA ASP A 289 -17.80 13.76 -17.97
C ASP A 289 -17.42 12.66 -18.97
N ASP A 290 -17.04 11.48 -18.48
CA ASP A 290 -16.70 10.32 -19.34
C ASP A 290 -17.95 9.81 -20.07
N LYS A 291 -17.97 10.07 -21.37
CA LYS A 291 -19.08 9.68 -22.26
C LYS A 291 -18.92 8.28 -22.84
N ALA A 292 -17.72 7.70 -22.77
CA ALA A 292 -17.40 6.43 -23.37
C ALA A 292 -17.50 5.31 -22.32
N GLY A 293 -18.58 4.60 -22.23
CA GLY A 293 -18.76 3.41 -21.40
C GLY A 293 -19.66 3.55 -20.18
N MET A 294 -20.13 4.75 -19.83
CA MET A 294 -21.14 4.91 -18.80
C MET A 294 -22.56 4.82 -19.35
N MET A 295 -23.41 4.03 -18.71
CA MET A 295 -24.83 4.09 -18.96
C MET A 295 -25.39 5.44 -18.48
N GLU A 296 -26.42 5.94 -19.17
CA GLU A 296 -27.07 7.23 -18.86
C GLU A 296 -27.50 7.34 -17.38
N ILE A 297 -27.91 6.23 -16.79
CA ILE A 297 -28.31 6.19 -15.37
C ILE A 297 -27.11 6.43 -14.41
N ASP A 298 -25.95 5.87 -14.73
CA ASP A 298 -24.75 6.04 -13.89
C ASP A 298 -24.19 7.45 -14.05
N ARG A 299 -24.24 7.99 -15.25
CA ARG A 299 -23.88 9.37 -15.53
C ARG A 299 -24.75 10.35 -14.73
N LYS A 300 -26.07 10.16 -14.74
CA LYS A 300 -26.99 11.00 -13.95
C LYS A 300 -26.69 10.93 -12.45
N ARG A 301 -26.37 9.74 -11.92
CA ARG A 301 -25.97 9.56 -10.52
C ARG A 301 -24.66 10.27 -10.20
N ALA A 302 -23.66 10.17 -11.10
CA ALA A 302 -22.38 10.84 -10.93
C ALA A 302 -22.52 12.36 -10.95
N LEU A 303 -23.35 12.89 -11.85
CA LEU A 303 -23.67 14.33 -11.91
C LEU A 303 -24.33 14.82 -10.62
N LYS A 304 -25.34 14.11 -10.10
CA LYS A 304 -25.96 14.45 -8.81
C LYS A 304 -24.94 14.47 -7.66
N ARG A 305 -24.03 13.49 -7.60
CA ARG A 305 -22.97 13.46 -6.59
C ARG A 305 -22.01 14.63 -6.74
N ARG A 306 -21.64 14.99 -7.97
CA ARG A 306 -20.81 16.17 -8.25
C ARG A 306 -21.48 17.44 -7.72
N ASP A 307 -22.76 17.64 -8.02
CA ASP A 307 -23.51 18.83 -7.64
C ASP A 307 -23.64 18.91 -6.10
N LEU A 308 -23.86 17.77 -5.43
CA LEU A 308 -23.86 17.67 -3.98
C LEU A 308 -22.50 18.07 -3.38
N ILE A 309 -21.39 17.53 -3.89
CA ILE A 309 -20.05 17.87 -3.41
C ILE A 309 -19.75 19.35 -3.61
N THR A 310 -20.15 19.91 -4.76
CA THR A 310 -19.96 21.33 -5.06
C THR A 310 -20.76 22.22 -4.12
N ALA A 311 -22.00 21.83 -3.80
CA ALA A 311 -22.84 22.55 -2.83
C ALA A 311 -22.26 22.51 -1.43
N LEU A 312 -21.79 21.35 -0.97
CA LEU A 312 -21.14 21.20 0.34
C LEU A 312 -19.86 22.04 0.47
N LYS A 313 -19.02 22.07 -0.60
CA LYS A 313 -17.80 22.91 -0.62
C LYS A 313 -18.13 24.41 -0.65
N GLY A 314 -19.24 24.80 -1.25
CA GLY A 314 -19.69 26.20 -1.32
C GLY A 314 -20.44 26.71 -0.10
N GLY A 315 -20.61 25.86 0.95
CA GLY A 315 -21.36 26.23 2.14
C GLY A 315 -22.86 26.53 1.88
N ARG A 316 -23.42 26.03 0.81
CA ARG A 316 -24.85 26.19 0.48
C ARG A 316 -25.65 25.07 1.13
N GLU A 317 -26.69 25.43 1.83
CA GLU A 317 -27.71 24.47 2.26
C GLU A 317 -28.38 23.84 1.02
N LEU A 318 -28.47 22.51 1.03
CA LEU A 318 -29.22 21.79 0.01
C LEU A 318 -30.71 21.96 0.32
N THR A 319 -31.44 22.68 -0.52
CA THR A 319 -32.88 22.61 -0.50
C THR A 319 -33.31 21.30 -1.14
N GLU A 320 -34.01 20.46 -0.38
CA GLU A 320 -34.67 19.27 -0.92
C GLU A 320 -35.76 19.71 -1.91
N GLU A 321 -35.60 19.38 -3.18
CA GLU A 321 -36.68 19.32 -4.16
C GLU A 321 -37.03 17.89 -4.47
#